data_15c9ef2c6a73575ccf30c4c0c25fe4b5
#
_entry.id   15c9ef2c6a73575ccf30c4c0c25fe4b5
#
_cell.length_a   1.000
_cell.length_b   1.000
_cell.length_c   1.000
_cell.angle_alpha   90.00
_cell.angle_beta   90.00
_cell.angle_gamma   90.00
#
_symmetry.space_group_name_H-M   'P 1'
#
loop_
_entity.id
_entity.type
_entity.pdbx_description
1 polymer ?
#
loop_
_entity_poly.entity_id
_entity_poly.type
_entity_poly.pdbx_seq_one_letter_code
_entity_poly.pdbx_strand_id
1 'polypeptide(L)'
;MKKVALVTGGSRGIGLGIAKCLAKQNFDLAINGMRKEEDVFSSLEELKALGADVIYCRGDVGSAEERQGIMDKIKAHFGRLNVLVNNAGVAPKERKDILEATEESFDYVLKTNLNSAYFLSQLAANWMIEQKAKAEDFTGSIINVSSISATVASVNRGEYCVAKAGMSMATQLFAVRLGEYNIPVYEVRPGV
;
A
#
# COMPACT_ATOMS: atom_id res chain seq x y z
N MET A 1 -12.97 -18.36 7.81
CA MET A 1 -11.56 -18.05 7.51
C MET A 1 -11.31 -16.58 7.87
N LYS A 2 -10.11 -16.25 8.40
CA LYS A 2 -9.75 -14.84 8.67
C LYS A 2 -9.65 -14.03 7.38
N LYS A 3 -9.88 -12.72 7.46
CA LYS A 3 -9.60 -11.78 6.37
C LYS A 3 -8.10 -11.56 6.23
N VAL A 4 -7.63 -11.30 5.03
CA VAL A 4 -6.22 -11.08 4.72
C VAL A 4 -5.98 -9.63 4.30
N ALA A 5 -4.95 -9.01 4.84
CA ALA A 5 -4.54 -7.67 4.46
C ALA A 5 -3.09 -7.64 3.96
N LEU A 6 -2.86 -6.95 2.84
CA LEU A 6 -1.53 -6.55 2.39
C LEU A 6 -1.24 -5.13 2.87
N VAL A 7 -0.13 -4.94 3.60
CA VAL A 7 0.35 -3.62 4.01
C VAL A 7 1.70 -3.35 3.38
N THR A 8 1.77 -2.43 2.41
CA THR A 8 3.03 -2.04 1.80
C THR A 8 3.81 -1.10 2.72
N GLY A 9 5.14 -1.27 2.80
CA GLY A 9 5.97 -0.58 3.79
C GLY A 9 5.56 -0.91 5.23
N GLY A 10 5.03 -2.12 5.47
CA GLY A 10 4.40 -2.54 6.71
C GLY A 10 5.34 -2.96 7.84
N SER A 11 6.66 -2.96 7.61
CA SER A 11 7.62 -3.47 8.59
C SER A 11 8.15 -2.42 9.59
N ARG A 12 7.72 -1.15 9.50
CA ARG A 12 8.10 -0.06 10.41
C ARG A 12 7.11 1.11 10.37
N GLY A 13 7.26 2.05 11.32
CA GLY A 13 6.53 3.33 11.31
C GLY A 13 5.01 3.17 11.22
N ILE A 14 4.37 4.02 10.40
CA ILE A 14 2.92 4.03 10.20
C ILE A 14 2.41 2.67 9.71
N GLY A 15 3.10 2.07 8.73
CA GLY A 15 2.71 0.78 8.18
C GLY A 15 2.69 -0.35 9.22
N LEU A 16 3.68 -0.41 10.11
CA LEU A 16 3.68 -1.39 11.21
C LEU A 16 2.57 -1.11 12.22
N GLY A 17 2.29 0.16 12.51
CA GLY A 17 1.16 0.54 13.36
C GLY A 17 -0.18 0.07 12.78
N ILE A 18 -0.39 0.26 11.47
CA ILE A 18 -1.56 -0.24 10.74
C ILE A 18 -1.62 -1.77 10.81
N ALA A 19 -0.51 -2.46 10.54
CA ALA A 19 -0.44 -3.92 10.58
C ALA A 19 -0.81 -4.47 11.97
N LYS A 20 -0.31 -3.85 13.05
CA LYS A 20 -0.68 -4.21 14.44
C LYS A 20 -2.17 -4.02 14.72
N CYS A 21 -2.77 -2.93 14.24
CA CYS A 21 -4.20 -2.70 14.39
C CYS A 21 -5.02 -3.77 13.65
N LEU A 22 -4.63 -4.12 12.43
CA LEU A 22 -5.29 -5.16 11.63
C LEU A 22 -5.15 -6.55 12.29
N ALA A 23 -3.97 -6.90 12.80
CA ALA A 23 -3.76 -8.16 13.55
C ALA A 23 -4.70 -8.27 14.75
N LYS A 24 -4.82 -7.19 15.55
CA LYS A 24 -5.76 -7.11 16.69
C LYS A 24 -7.23 -7.24 16.27
N GLN A 25 -7.57 -6.90 15.03
CA GLN A 25 -8.90 -7.09 14.43
C GLN A 25 -9.05 -8.43 13.71
N ASN A 26 -8.17 -9.40 14.05
CA ASN A 26 -8.22 -10.77 13.55
C ASN A 26 -8.00 -10.91 12.03
N PHE A 27 -7.13 -10.07 11.46
CA PHE A 27 -6.64 -10.23 10.10
C PHE A 27 -5.35 -11.06 10.08
N ASP A 28 -5.17 -11.88 9.04
CA ASP A 28 -3.89 -12.40 8.63
C ASP A 28 -3.19 -11.39 7.71
N LEU A 29 -1.85 -11.38 7.69
CA LEU A 29 -1.08 -10.25 7.16
C LEU A 29 -0.03 -10.66 6.14
N ALA A 30 -0.04 -10.01 5.00
CA ALA A 30 1.10 -9.92 4.09
C ALA A 30 1.79 -8.57 4.32
N ILE A 31 3.03 -8.59 4.76
CA ILE A 31 3.84 -7.40 5.02
C ILE A 31 4.84 -7.23 3.89
N ASN A 32 4.74 -6.12 3.16
CA ASN A 32 5.72 -5.81 2.13
C ASN A 32 6.77 -4.80 2.62
N GLY A 33 7.98 -4.95 2.12
CA GLY A 33 9.10 -4.03 2.32
C GLY A 33 10.32 -4.45 1.51
N MET A 34 11.33 -3.57 1.42
CA MET A 34 12.55 -3.81 0.64
C MET A 34 13.67 -4.43 1.46
N ARG A 35 13.63 -4.32 2.80
CA ARG A 35 14.68 -4.85 3.69
C ARG A 35 14.71 -6.37 3.62
N LYS A 36 15.84 -6.96 4.02
CA LYS A 36 15.93 -8.41 4.18
C LYS A 36 15.00 -8.87 5.30
N GLU A 37 14.53 -10.10 5.25
CA GLU A 37 13.61 -10.65 6.25
C GLU A 37 14.23 -10.66 7.65
N GLU A 38 15.53 -10.93 7.74
CA GLU A 38 16.30 -10.88 8.98
C GLU A 38 16.21 -9.51 9.67
N ASP A 39 16.24 -8.42 8.89
CA ASP A 39 16.19 -7.05 9.41
C ASP A 39 14.80 -6.63 9.92
N VAL A 40 13.77 -7.40 9.60
CA VAL A 40 12.38 -7.12 9.98
C VAL A 40 11.79 -8.20 10.88
N PHE A 41 12.58 -9.21 11.24
CA PHE A 41 12.16 -10.38 12.00
C PHE A 41 11.39 -10.01 13.28
N SER A 42 11.92 -9.09 14.09
CA SER A 42 11.24 -8.66 15.33
C SER A 42 9.85 -8.08 15.08
N SER A 43 9.69 -7.29 14.00
CA SER A 43 8.38 -6.73 13.64
C SER A 43 7.39 -7.80 13.21
N LEU A 44 7.86 -8.84 12.50
CA LEU A 44 7.01 -9.95 12.09
C LEU A 44 6.58 -10.80 13.28
N GLU A 45 7.50 -11.07 14.21
CA GLU A 45 7.19 -11.81 15.45
C GLU A 45 6.19 -11.06 16.34
N GLU A 46 6.30 -9.72 16.43
CA GLU A 46 5.30 -8.91 17.14
C GLU A 46 3.88 -9.08 16.53
N LEU A 47 3.78 -9.15 15.21
CA LEU A 47 2.50 -9.34 14.53
C LEU A 47 1.95 -10.76 14.74
N LYS A 48 2.82 -11.79 14.69
CA LYS A 48 2.47 -13.19 14.99
C LYS A 48 2.00 -13.35 16.43
N ALA A 49 2.65 -12.68 17.38
CA ALA A 49 2.25 -12.69 18.78
C ALA A 49 0.85 -12.10 19.03
N LEU A 50 0.33 -11.28 18.11
CA LEU A 50 -1.05 -10.81 18.12
C LEU A 50 -2.05 -11.82 17.53
N GLY A 51 -1.59 -13.01 17.13
CA GLY A 51 -2.40 -14.12 16.63
C GLY A 51 -2.63 -14.11 15.11
N ALA A 52 -1.95 -13.25 14.35
CA ALA A 52 -2.02 -13.23 12.90
C ALA A 52 -1.11 -14.31 12.28
N ASP A 53 -1.57 -14.97 11.20
CA ASP A 53 -0.64 -15.61 10.26
C ASP A 53 0.02 -14.50 9.43
N VAL A 54 1.36 -14.51 9.36
CA VAL A 54 2.13 -13.39 8.79
C VAL A 54 3.15 -13.91 7.79
N ILE A 55 3.07 -13.41 6.55
CA ILE A 55 4.12 -13.60 5.55
C ILE A 55 4.82 -12.27 5.25
N TYR A 56 6.12 -12.35 4.99
CA TYR A 56 6.88 -11.21 4.49
C TYR A 56 7.08 -11.29 2.99
N CYS A 57 6.55 -10.32 2.26
CA CYS A 57 6.66 -10.19 0.81
C CYS A 57 7.72 -9.15 0.48
N ARG A 58 9.02 -9.55 0.51
CA ARG A 58 10.10 -8.64 0.12
C ARG A 58 9.94 -8.24 -1.34
N GLY A 59 10.05 -6.94 -1.64
CA GLY A 59 10.01 -6.45 -3.01
C GLY A 59 9.83 -4.93 -3.10
N ASP A 60 10.33 -4.36 -4.20
CA ASP A 60 10.12 -2.96 -4.56
C ASP A 60 8.75 -2.81 -5.24
N VAL A 61 7.83 -2.14 -4.56
CA VAL A 61 6.50 -1.85 -5.14
C VAL A 61 6.57 -0.95 -6.39
N GLY A 62 7.69 -0.27 -6.64
CA GLY A 62 7.96 0.48 -7.86
C GLY A 62 8.21 -0.40 -9.09
N SER A 63 8.59 -1.68 -8.90
CA SER A 63 8.79 -2.66 -9.97
C SER A 63 7.51 -3.40 -10.32
N ALA A 64 7.16 -3.47 -11.61
CA ALA A 64 5.98 -4.19 -12.06
C ALA A 64 6.08 -5.70 -11.80
N GLU A 65 7.25 -6.28 -12.05
CA GLU A 65 7.53 -7.70 -11.82
C GLU A 65 7.43 -8.05 -10.32
N GLU A 66 8.05 -7.22 -9.46
CA GLU A 66 8.03 -7.46 -8.02
C GLU A 66 6.62 -7.27 -7.41
N ARG A 67 5.82 -6.32 -7.92
CA ARG A 67 4.39 -6.22 -7.54
C ARG A 67 3.62 -7.49 -7.87
N GLN A 68 3.84 -8.06 -9.05
CA GLN A 68 3.22 -9.33 -9.42
C GLN A 68 3.67 -10.46 -8.50
N GLY A 69 4.97 -10.58 -8.22
CA GLY A 69 5.52 -11.57 -7.30
C GLY A 69 4.96 -11.46 -5.88
N ILE A 70 4.74 -10.23 -5.37
CA ILE A 70 4.06 -9.99 -4.09
C ILE A 70 2.64 -10.58 -4.12
N MET A 71 1.87 -10.27 -5.16
CA MET A 71 0.50 -10.78 -5.29
C MET A 71 0.45 -12.30 -5.43
N ASP A 72 1.37 -12.89 -6.17
CA ASP A 72 1.44 -14.34 -6.36
C ASP A 72 1.79 -15.06 -5.06
N LYS A 73 2.71 -14.50 -4.26
CA LYS A 73 3.03 -15.02 -2.92
C LYS A 73 1.81 -15.01 -1.99
N ILE A 74 1.02 -13.94 -2.02
CA ILE A 74 -0.22 -13.84 -1.24
C ILE A 74 -1.26 -14.84 -1.71
N LYS A 75 -1.42 -15.00 -3.03
CA LYS A 75 -2.32 -15.99 -3.63
C LYS A 75 -1.95 -17.41 -3.21
N ALA A 76 -0.66 -17.75 -3.28
CA ALA A 76 -0.16 -19.08 -2.94
C ALA A 76 -0.35 -19.42 -1.46
N HIS A 77 -0.14 -18.46 -0.55
CA HIS A 77 -0.20 -18.70 0.89
C HIS A 77 -1.62 -18.63 1.45
N PHE A 78 -2.35 -17.55 1.16
CA PHE A 78 -3.65 -17.27 1.77
C PHE A 78 -4.84 -17.62 0.87
N GLY A 79 -4.66 -17.67 -0.45
CA GLY A 79 -5.74 -17.86 -1.41
C GLY A 79 -6.75 -16.72 -1.47
N ARG A 80 -6.51 -15.60 -0.79
CA ARG A 80 -7.41 -14.44 -0.72
C ARG A 80 -6.69 -13.14 -0.39
N LEU A 81 -7.34 -12.02 -0.71
CA LEU A 81 -6.95 -10.68 -0.29
C LEU A 81 -8.21 -9.84 -0.04
N ASN A 82 -8.40 -9.38 1.18
CA ASN A 82 -9.55 -8.55 1.57
C ASN A 82 -9.21 -7.07 1.67
N VAL A 83 -7.98 -6.73 2.10
CA VAL A 83 -7.58 -5.34 2.28
C VAL A 83 -6.22 -5.11 1.64
N LEU A 84 -6.12 -4.08 0.81
CA LEU A 84 -4.86 -3.52 0.38
C LEU A 84 -4.63 -2.19 1.09
N VAL A 85 -3.49 -2.04 1.77
CA VAL A 85 -3.04 -0.76 2.32
C VAL A 85 -1.80 -0.30 1.54
N ASN A 86 -1.95 0.66 0.66
CA ASN A 86 -0.87 1.35 -0.02
C ASN A 86 -0.27 2.40 0.92
N ASN A 87 0.69 1.97 1.73
CA ASN A 87 1.38 2.82 2.68
C ASN A 87 2.86 3.07 2.30
N ALA A 88 3.48 2.21 1.49
CA ALA A 88 4.85 2.42 1.03
C ALA A 88 5.00 3.80 0.38
N GLY A 89 6.05 4.49 0.75
CA GLY A 89 6.34 5.81 0.20
C GLY A 89 7.72 6.30 0.62
N VAL A 90 8.26 7.20 -0.18
CA VAL A 90 9.56 7.83 0.01
C VAL A 90 9.44 9.35 -0.05
N ALA A 91 10.32 10.04 0.65
CA ALA A 91 10.61 11.45 0.39
C ALA A 91 11.69 11.55 -0.69
N PRO A 92 11.86 12.70 -1.34
CA PRO A 92 13.06 12.94 -2.13
C PRO A 92 14.31 12.71 -1.28
N LYS A 93 15.35 12.14 -1.87
CA LYS A 93 16.63 11.86 -1.17
C LYS A 93 17.27 13.15 -0.63
N GLU A 94 17.13 14.21 -1.39
CA GLU A 94 17.54 15.57 -1.04
C GLU A 94 16.33 16.49 -1.26
N ARG A 95 16.02 17.33 -0.28
CA ARG A 95 14.98 18.34 -0.42
C ARG A 95 15.53 19.57 -1.14
N LYS A 96 15.05 19.81 -2.35
CA LYS A 96 15.41 20.97 -3.17
C LYS A 96 14.18 21.81 -3.44
N ASP A 97 14.42 23.09 -3.73
CA ASP A 97 13.38 23.96 -4.27
C ASP A 97 12.85 23.39 -5.59
N ILE A 98 11.58 23.63 -5.90
CA ILE A 98 10.97 23.16 -7.16
C ILE A 98 11.67 23.68 -8.41
N LEU A 99 12.40 24.79 -8.31
CA LEU A 99 13.21 25.35 -9.40
C LEU A 99 14.54 24.61 -9.60
N GLU A 100 14.93 23.75 -8.66
CA GLU A 100 16.21 23.01 -8.64
C GLU A 100 16.00 21.49 -8.61
N ALA A 101 14.76 21.03 -8.43
CA ALA A 101 14.43 19.60 -8.41
C ALA A 101 14.78 18.94 -9.75
N THR A 102 15.40 17.76 -9.70
CA THR A 102 15.82 17.03 -10.90
C THR A 102 14.75 16.07 -11.38
N GLU A 103 14.72 15.77 -12.68
CA GLU A 103 13.83 14.74 -13.25
C GLU A 103 14.04 13.38 -12.58
N GLU A 104 15.28 13.02 -12.24
CA GLU A 104 15.60 11.77 -11.55
C GLU A 104 14.93 11.68 -10.15
N SER A 105 14.97 12.80 -9.38
CA SER A 105 14.29 12.87 -8.08
C SER A 105 12.77 12.76 -8.24
N PHE A 106 12.24 13.46 -9.25
CA PHE A 106 10.82 13.43 -9.58
C PHE A 106 10.37 12.01 -9.93
N ASP A 107 11.05 11.34 -10.86
CA ASP A 107 10.74 9.98 -11.30
C ASP A 107 10.84 8.98 -10.15
N TYR A 108 11.87 9.06 -9.31
CA TYR A 108 12.05 8.21 -8.14
C TYR A 108 10.85 8.31 -7.17
N VAL A 109 10.42 9.54 -6.88
CA VAL A 109 9.31 9.77 -5.93
C VAL A 109 7.98 9.34 -6.56
N LEU A 110 7.71 9.69 -7.81
CA LEU A 110 6.48 9.29 -8.49
C LEU A 110 6.39 7.77 -8.67
N LYS A 111 7.48 7.13 -9.05
CA LYS A 111 7.54 5.68 -9.22
C LYS A 111 7.13 4.95 -7.94
N THR A 112 7.66 5.39 -6.79
CA THR A 112 7.39 4.73 -5.51
C THR A 112 6.04 5.14 -4.91
N ASN A 113 5.69 6.43 -4.95
CA ASN A 113 4.53 6.94 -4.21
C ASN A 113 3.22 6.92 -4.99
N LEU A 114 3.28 7.00 -6.32
CA LEU A 114 2.09 7.07 -7.17
C LEU A 114 1.92 5.83 -8.05
N ASN A 115 2.92 5.51 -8.89
CA ASN A 115 2.79 4.39 -9.82
C ASN A 115 2.60 3.07 -9.07
N SER A 116 3.33 2.87 -7.98
CA SER A 116 3.21 1.66 -7.17
C SER A 116 1.79 1.46 -6.64
N ALA A 117 1.23 2.50 -6.02
CA ALA A 117 -0.11 2.46 -5.44
C ALA A 117 -1.19 2.27 -6.51
N TYR A 118 -1.05 2.95 -7.67
CA TYR A 118 -2.00 2.83 -8.76
C TYR A 118 -2.04 1.39 -9.32
N PHE A 119 -0.89 0.84 -9.69
CA PHE A 119 -0.84 -0.49 -10.33
C PHE A 119 -1.04 -1.64 -9.33
N LEU A 120 -0.64 -1.47 -8.08
CA LEU A 120 -0.96 -2.48 -7.06
C LEU A 120 -2.46 -2.47 -6.73
N SER A 121 -3.10 -1.29 -6.70
CA SER A 121 -4.55 -1.19 -6.58
C SER A 121 -5.27 -1.87 -7.75
N GLN A 122 -4.76 -1.73 -8.98
CA GLN A 122 -5.32 -2.41 -10.15
C GLN A 122 -5.24 -3.93 -10.02
N LEU A 123 -4.08 -4.47 -9.63
CA LEU A 123 -3.89 -5.91 -9.43
C LEU A 123 -4.81 -6.45 -8.32
N ALA A 124 -4.87 -5.74 -7.19
CA ALA A 124 -5.70 -6.12 -6.06
C ALA A 124 -7.20 -6.03 -6.39
N ALA A 125 -7.63 -4.96 -7.06
CA ALA A 125 -9.01 -4.75 -7.46
C ALA A 125 -9.51 -5.87 -8.37
N ASN A 126 -8.75 -6.22 -9.41
CA ASN A 126 -9.11 -7.31 -10.31
C ASN A 126 -9.28 -8.63 -9.54
N TRP A 127 -8.35 -8.95 -8.66
CA TRP A 127 -8.47 -10.17 -7.86
C TRP A 127 -9.62 -10.11 -6.83
N MET A 128 -9.90 -8.96 -6.22
CA MET A 128 -11.06 -8.78 -5.32
C MET A 128 -12.39 -8.97 -6.07
N ILE A 129 -12.49 -8.47 -7.31
CA ILE A 129 -13.67 -8.68 -8.17
C ILE A 129 -13.86 -10.17 -8.48
N GLU A 130 -12.78 -10.89 -8.83
CA GLU A 130 -12.82 -12.34 -9.07
C GLU A 130 -13.26 -13.12 -7.81
N GLN A 131 -12.78 -12.71 -6.63
CA GLN A 131 -13.17 -13.35 -5.37
C GLN A 131 -14.64 -13.08 -5.05
N LYS A 132 -15.11 -11.85 -5.27
CA LYS A 132 -16.51 -11.49 -5.04
C LYS A 132 -17.47 -12.23 -5.98
N ALA A 133 -17.07 -12.47 -7.22
CA ALA A 133 -17.85 -13.28 -8.16
C ALA A 133 -18.00 -14.75 -7.73
N LYS A 134 -17.07 -15.25 -6.88
CA LYS A 134 -17.10 -16.63 -6.36
C LYS A 134 -17.74 -16.78 -4.98
N ALA A 135 -17.84 -15.69 -4.22
CA ALA A 135 -18.37 -15.69 -2.86
C ALA A 135 -19.11 -14.37 -2.60
N GLU A 136 -20.43 -14.42 -2.52
CA GLU A 136 -21.30 -13.25 -2.39
C GLU A 136 -21.01 -12.45 -1.11
N ASP A 137 -20.64 -13.14 -0.04
CA ASP A 137 -20.28 -12.58 1.27
C ASP A 137 -18.85 -12.02 1.31
N PHE A 138 -18.09 -12.12 0.22
CA PHE A 138 -16.73 -11.54 0.14
C PHE A 138 -16.78 -10.01 0.31
N THR A 139 -15.92 -9.51 1.18
CA THR A 139 -15.72 -8.06 1.36
C THR A 139 -14.28 -7.69 1.04
N GLY A 140 -14.10 -6.69 0.19
CA GLY A 140 -12.80 -6.15 -0.18
C GLY A 140 -12.74 -4.65 0.09
N SER A 141 -11.54 -4.09 0.31
CA SER A 141 -11.31 -2.64 0.35
C SER A 141 -9.87 -2.28 0.03
N ILE A 142 -9.67 -1.05 -0.47
CA ILE A 142 -8.34 -0.47 -0.74
C ILE A 142 -8.20 0.79 0.10
N ILE A 143 -7.06 0.97 0.75
CA ILE A 143 -6.75 2.14 1.59
C ILE A 143 -5.44 2.74 1.11
N ASN A 144 -5.48 3.99 0.69
CA ASN A 144 -4.31 4.75 0.26
C ASN A 144 -3.87 5.70 1.38
N VAL A 145 -2.64 5.52 1.87
CA VAL A 145 -2.02 6.43 2.84
C VAL A 145 -1.31 7.53 2.08
N SER A 146 -2.01 8.63 1.87
CA SER A 146 -1.47 9.79 1.17
C SER A 146 -0.74 10.76 2.12
N SER A 147 -1.11 12.00 2.19
CA SER A 147 -0.55 13.02 3.08
C SER A 147 -1.39 14.28 3.01
N ILE A 148 -1.28 15.15 4.01
CA ILE A 148 -1.75 16.53 3.91
C ILE A 148 -1.13 17.24 2.69
N SER A 149 0.06 16.82 2.26
CA SER A 149 0.74 17.33 1.05
C SER A 149 -0.01 17.04 -0.25
N ALA A 150 -1.08 16.26 -0.23
CA ALA A 150 -1.97 16.13 -1.38
C ALA A 150 -2.74 17.44 -1.68
N THR A 151 -2.88 18.32 -0.70
CA THR A 151 -3.62 19.59 -0.80
C THR A 151 -2.85 20.80 -0.32
N VAL A 152 -1.80 20.60 0.50
CA VAL A 152 -0.95 21.67 1.01
C VAL A 152 0.39 21.65 0.30
N ALA A 153 0.70 22.76 -0.39
CA ALA A 153 1.93 22.90 -1.14
C ALA A 153 3.17 23.04 -0.23
N SER A 154 4.27 22.44 -0.65
CA SER A 154 5.59 22.58 -0.04
C SER A 154 6.64 22.67 -1.13
N VAL A 155 7.21 23.86 -1.32
CA VAL A 155 8.11 24.17 -2.43
C VAL A 155 9.43 23.40 -2.40
N ASN A 156 9.85 22.89 -1.26
CA ASN A 156 11.09 22.12 -1.09
C ASN A 156 10.89 20.58 -1.15
N ARG A 157 9.77 20.13 -1.65
CA ARG A 157 9.42 18.71 -1.92
C ARG A 157 8.26 18.59 -2.91
N GLY A 158 8.35 19.35 -4.00
CA GLY A 158 7.29 19.46 -5.02
C GLY A 158 6.87 18.12 -5.59
N GLU A 159 7.82 17.25 -5.93
CA GLU A 159 7.58 15.92 -6.44
C GLU A 159 6.76 15.04 -5.47
N TYR A 160 6.98 15.19 -4.18
CA TYR A 160 6.18 14.48 -3.16
C TYR A 160 4.73 15.00 -3.13
N CYS A 161 4.55 16.32 -3.21
CA CYS A 161 3.21 16.92 -3.26
C CYS A 161 2.46 16.45 -4.51
N VAL A 162 3.11 16.48 -5.68
CA VAL A 162 2.52 15.98 -6.95
C VAL A 162 2.14 14.52 -6.84
N ALA A 163 3.04 13.67 -6.32
CA ALA A 163 2.75 12.24 -6.14
C ALA A 163 1.55 11.99 -5.21
N LYS A 164 1.46 12.73 -4.09
CA LYS A 164 0.36 12.57 -3.13
C LYS A 164 -0.96 13.16 -3.63
N ALA A 165 -0.94 14.24 -4.41
CA ALA A 165 -2.10 14.74 -5.12
C ALA A 165 -2.59 13.75 -6.19
N GLY A 166 -1.66 13.16 -6.95
CA GLY A 166 -1.97 12.09 -7.90
C GLY A 166 -2.57 10.85 -7.23
N MET A 167 -2.05 10.45 -6.05
CA MET A 167 -2.63 9.35 -5.26
C MET A 167 -4.05 9.66 -4.79
N SER A 168 -4.33 10.92 -4.42
CA SER A 168 -5.69 11.35 -4.08
C SER A 168 -6.65 11.22 -5.24
N MET A 169 -6.26 11.65 -6.45
CA MET A 169 -7.06 11.46 -7.66
C MET A 169 -7.21 9.97 -8.01
N ALA A 170 -6.16 9.18 -7.92
CA ALA A 170 -6.24 7.73 -8.12
C ALA A 170 -7.24 7.07 -7.16
N THR A 171 -7.27 7.49 -5.89
CA THR A 171 -8.26 7.02 -4.91
C THR A 171 -9.70 7.28 -5.40
N GLN A 172 -9.98 8.49 -5.88
CA GLN A 172 -11.30 8.84 -6.40
C GLN A 172 -11.67 8.00 -7.63
N LEU A 173 -10.75 7.83 -8.58
CA LEU A 173 -10.97 7.03 -9.79
C LEU A 173 -11.28 5.56 -9.43
N PHE A 174 -10.52 4.95 -8.54
CA PHE A 174 -10.79 3.59 -8.09
C PHE A 174 -12.08 3.51 -7.27
N ALA A 175 -12.40 4.49 -6.43
CA ALA A 175 -13.64 4.51 -5.66
C ALA A 175 -14.88 4.53 -6.58
N VAL A 176 -14.87 5.38 -7.61
CA VAL A 176 -15.95 5.44 -8.61
C VAL A 176 -16.04 4.11 -9.38
N ARG A 177 -14.90 3.60 -9.88
CA ARG A 177 -14.88 2.37 -10.69
C ARG A 177 -15.29 1.13 -9.93
N LEU A 178 -14.92 1.03 -8.65
CA LEU A 178 -15.16 -0.16 -7.82
C LEU A 178 -16.49 -0.10 -7.06
N GLY A 179 -17.20 1.02 -7.12
CA GLY A 179 -18.51 1.19 -6.49
C GLY A 179 -19.54 0.15 -6.94
N GLU A 180 -19.58 -0.19 -8.24
CA GLU A 180 -20.48 -1.23 -8.77
C GLU A 180 -20.23 -2.63 -8.20
N TYR A 181 -19.00 -2.89 -7.70
CA TYR A 181 -18.62 -4.14 -7.03
C TYR A 181 -18.75 -4.08 -5.51
N ASN A 182 -19.20 -2.95 -4.97
CA ASN A 182 -19.24 -2.72 -3.53
C ASN A 182 -17.87 -2.97 -2.85
N ILE A 183 -16.79 -2.50 -3.49
CA ILE A 183 -15.41 -2.52 -2.99
C ILE A 183 -15.01 -1.06 -2.71
N PRO A 184 -15.10 -0.60 -1.46
CA PRO A 184 -14.77 0.78 -1.11
C PRO A 184 -13.27 1.04 -1.21
N VAL A 185 -12.94 2.28 -1.62
CA VAL A 185 -11.57 2.78 -1.68
C VAL A 185 -11.48 4.05 -0.84
N TYR A 186 -10.54 4.07 0.10
CA TYR A 186 -10.37 5.13 1.09
C TYR A 186 -9.02 5.81 0.96
N GLU A 187 -8.97 7.05 1.41
CA GLU A 187 -7.75 7.82 1.58
C GLU A 187 -7.58 8.24 3.04
N VAL A 188 -6.37 8.06 3.57
CA VAL A 188 -5.95 8.59 4.86
C VAL A 188 -4.84 9.60 4.60
N ARG A 189 -4.97 10.82 5.14
CA ARG A 189 -4.01 11.92 4.98
C ARG A 189 -3.34 12.23 6.31
N PRO A 190 -2.24 11.55 6.67
CA PRO A 190 -1.50 11.91 7.85
C PRO A 190 -1.01 13.36 7.77
N GLY A 191 -1.10 14.07 8.89
CA GLY A 191 -0.51 15.38 9.08
C GLY A 191 0.96 15.31 9.49
N VAL A 192 1.49 16.42 10.00
CA VAL A 192 2.84 16.54 10.57
C VAL A 192 2.73 16.40 12.08
#